data_6d69bc070e94d652d6e7a92621c95ae7
#
_entry.id   6d69bc070e94d652d6e7a92621c95ae7
#
_cell.length_a   1.000
_cell.length_b   1.000
_cell.length_c   1.000
_cell.angle_alpha   90.00
_cell.angle_beta   90.00
_cell.angle_gamma   90.00
#
_symmetry.space_group_name_H-M   'P 1'
#
loop_
_entity.id
_entity.type
_entity.pdbx_description
1 polymer ?
#
loop_
_entity_poly.entity_id
_entity_poly.type
_entity_poly.pdbx_seq_one_letter_code
_entity_poly.pdbx_strand_id
1 'polypeptide(L)'
;MWNKLGALKHHGKKAWHFFWHDDSVSSWIANIIVAFLIIRYIVYPLLGAILGTGYPIVAVVSGSMEHGLYNGILCGKALPDLKESFQNYWGVCGSWYQANNISAQEFQHFPFKDGFNKGDVIILWRADPQNIKVGNILVFQGNRPQPIIHRVVRSWQEETHFFVQTKGDHNSNSIQGPAGETKIGQERMLGKGVIRIPYLGWVKILFVDAVKPLGINIQR
;
A
#
# COMPACT_ATOMS: atom_id res chain seq x y z
N MET A 1 -28.73 -43.40 -14.69
CA MET A 1 -27.58 -42.71 -14.02
C MET A 1 -26.41 -42.42 -14.97
N TRP A 2 -26.12 -43.23 -15.96
CA TRP A 2 -25.00 -43.12 -16.93
C TRP A 2 -25.11 -41.93 -17.91
N ASN A 3 -26.30 -41.52 -18.30
CA ASN A 3 -26.52 -40.46 -19.30
C ASN A 3 -26.15 -39.04 -18.77
N LYS A 4 -26.25 -38.81 -17.46
CA LYS A 4 -25.89 -37.52 -16.85
C LYS A 4 -24.36 -37.28 -16.78
N LEU A 5 -23.58 -38.33 -16.59
CA LEU A 5 -22.11 -38.26 -16.57
C LEU A 5 -21.52 -37.96 -17.97
N GLY A 6 -22.12 -38.49 -19.04
CA GLY A 6 -21.73 -38.21 -20.43
C GLY A 6 -22.00 -36.73 -20.80
N ALA A 7 -23.18 -36.23 -20.43
CA ALA A 7 -23.53 -34.82 -20.65
C ALA A 7 -22.63 -33.88 -19.89
N LEU A 8 -22.27 -34.17 -18.62
CA LEU A 8 -21.36 -33.35 -17.81
C LEU A 8 -19.96 -33.28 -18.43
N LYS A 9 -19.41 -34.40 -18.90
CA LYS A 9 -18.10 -34.43 -19.58
C LYS A 9 -18.11 -33.65 -20.89
N HIS A 10 -19.21 -33.69 -21.64
CA HIS A 10 -19.34 -32.94 -22.89
C HIS A 10 -19.40 -31.42 -22.65
N HIS A 11 -20.19 -30.98 -21.67
CA HIS A 11 -20.24 -29.57 -21.28
C HIS A 11 -18.92 -29.08 -20.71
N GLY A 12 -18.22 -29.89 -19.92
CA GLY A 12 -16.87 -29.56 -19.41
C GLY A 12 -15.84 -29.35 -20.52
N LYS A 13 -15.87 -30.24 -21.56
CA LYS A 13 -14.97 -30.07 -22.73
C LYS A 13 -15.26 -28.79 -23.52
N LYS A 14 -16.55 -28.48 -23.74
CA LYS A 14 -16.96 -27.25 -24.43
C LYS A 14 -16.55 -25.98 -23.64
N ALA A 15 -16.78 -25.95 -22.33
CA ALA A 15 -16.36 -24.87 -21.47
C ALA A 15 -14.83 -24.71 -21.49
N TRP A 16 -14.09 -25.82 -21.34
CA TRP A 16 -12.64 -25.81 -21.45
C TRP A 16 -12.14 -25.21 -22.77
N HIS A 17 -12.71 -25.67 -23.90
CA HIS A 17 -12.34 -25.14 -25.22
C HIS A 17 -12.65 -23.65 -25.34
N PHE A 18 -13.80 -23.20 -24.84
CA PHE A 18 -14.21 -21.79 -24.84
C PHE A 18 -13.23 -20.91 -24.04
N PHE A 19 -12.78 -21.34 -22.87
CA PHE A 19 -11.87 -20.53 -22.05
C PHE A 19 -10.41 -20.56 -22.52
N TRP A 20 -9.96 -21.66 -23.16
CA TRP A 20 -8.53 -21.84 -23.45
C TRP A 20 -8.17 -21.81 -24.95
N HIS A 21 -9.13 -21.98 -25.84
CA HIS A 21 -8.85 -22.15 -27.28
C HIS A 21 -9.73 -21.29 -28.18
N ASP A 22 -10.69 -20.57 -27.62
CA ASP A 22 -11.61 -19.73 -28.41
C ASP A 22 -11.12 -18.28 -28.36
N ASP A 23 -10.76 -17.71 -29.52
CA ASP A 23 -10.28 -16.34 -29.67
C ASP A 23 -11.43 -15.32 -29.88
N SER A 24 -12.67 -15.71 -29.63
CA SER A 24 -13.83 -14.82 -29.75
C SER A 24 -13.82 -13.72 -28.67
N VAL A 25 -14.38 -12.57 -29.00
CA VAL A 25 -14.55 -11.45 -28.05
C VAL A 25 -15.33 -11.90 -26.80
N SER A 26 -16.31 -12.79 -26.97
CA SER A 26 -17.08 -13.34 -25.84
C SER A 26 -16.23 -14.17 -24.89
N SER A 27 -15.31 -14.99 -25.41
CA SER A 27 -14.34 -15.75 -24.61
C SER A 27 -13.41 -14.81 -23.84
N TRP A 28 -12.88 -13.78 -24.50
CA TRP A 28 -12.04 -12.77 -23.84
C TRP A 28 -12.75 -12.06 -22.69
N ILE A 29 -13.99 -11.61 -22.90
CA ILE A 29 -14.80 -10.97 -21.84
C ILE A 29 -15.06 -11.96 -20.69
N ALA A 30 -15.44 -13.21 -21.00
CA ALA A 30 -15.67 -14.23 -19.99
C ALA A 30 -14.40 -14.52 -19.16
N ASN A 31 -13.24 -14.61 -19.81
CA ASN A 31 -11.94 -14.79 -19.13
C ASN A 31 -11.61 -13.65 -18.17
N ILE A 32 -11.84 -12.39 -18.57
CA ILE A 32 -11.64 -11.23 -17.70
C ILE A 32 -12.56 -11.29 -16.48
N ILE A 33 -13.84 -11.62 -16.68
CA ILE A 33 -14.82 -11.75 -15.59
C ILE A 33 -14.42 -12.88 -14.63
N VAL A 34 -14.07 -14.05 -15.15
CA VAL A 34 -13.65 -15.20 -14.33
C VAL A 34 -12.37 -14.89 -13.56
N ALA A 35 -11.38 -14.29 -14.21
CA ALA A 35 -10.15 -13.86 -13.55
C ALA A 35 -10.43 -12.86 -12.41
N PHE A 36 -11.29 -11.88 -12.65
CA PHE A 36 -11.72 -10.92 -11.62
C PHE A 36 -12.41 -11.61 -10.43
N LEU A 37 -13.32 -12.56 -10.69
CA LEU A 37 -14.01 -13.32 -9.65
C LEU A 37 -13.02 -14.17 -8.83
N ILE A 38 -12.09 -14.86 -9.49
CA ILE A 38 -11.06 -15.67 -8.83
C ILE A 38 -10.18 -14.75 -7.94
N ILE A 39 -9.70 -13.65 -8.48
CA ILE A 39 -8.87 -12.71 -7.72
C ILE A 39 -9.65 -12.16 -6.52
N ARG A 40 -10.89 -11.71 -6.72
CA ARG A 40 -11.69 -11.05 -5.69
C ARG A 40 -12.14 -11.98 -4.57
N TYR A 41 -12.54 -13.21 -4.92
CA TYR A 41 -13.20 -14.11 -3.97
C TYR A 41 -12.32 -15.28 -3.51
N ILE A 42 -11.20 -15.56 -4.18
CA ILE A 42 -10.28 -16.64 -3.81
C ILE A 42 -8.91 -16.07 -3.45
N VAL A 43 -8.23 -15.42 -4.40
CA VAL A 43 -6.82 -15.01 -4.22
C VAL A 43 -6.69 -13.96 -3.13
N TYR A 44 -7.50 -12.89 -3.18
CA TYR A 44 -7.42 -11.79 -2.24
C TYR A 44 -7.76 -12.21 -0.80
N PRO A 45 -8.86 -12.95 -0.52
CA PRO A 45 -9.13 -13.48 0.82
C PRO A 45 -8.08 -14.48 1.32
N LEU A 46 -7.55 -15.33 0.43
CA LEU A 46 -6.47 -16.27 0.78
C LEU A 46 -5.20 -15.53 1.19
N LEU A 47 -4.79 -14.51 0.43
CA LEU A 47 -3.68 -13.65 0.80
C LEU A 47 -3.94 -12.94 2.13
N GLY A 48 -5.15 -12.43 2.33
CA GLY A 48 -5.56 -11.82 3.59
C GLY A 48 -5.43 -12.77 4.78
N ALA A 49 -5.84 -14.02 4.63
CA ALA A 49 -5.71 -15.06 5.65
C ALA A 49 -4.25 -15.41 5.94
N ILE A 50 -3.42 -15.58 4.90
CA ILE A 50 -1.99 -15.91 5.03
C ILE A 50 -1.23 -14.75 5.68
N LEU A 51 -1.46 -13.52 5.24
CA LEU A 51 -0.76 -12.33 5.70
C LEU A 51 -1.38 -11.73 7.00
N GLY A 52 -2.52 -12.26 7.43
CA GLY A 52 -3.21 -11.87 8.66
C GLY A 52 -3.76 -10.44 8.64
N THR A 53 -4.13 -9.92 7.47
CA THR A 53 -4.65 -8.54 7.31
C THR A 53 -5.77 -8.47 6.28
N GLY A 54 -6.76 -7.61 6.50
CA GLY A 54 -7.81 -7.32 5.52
C GLY A 54 -7.32 -6.53 4.30
N TYR A 55 -6.09 -6.01 4.35
CA TYR A 55 -5.46 -5.20 3.30
C TYR A 55 -4.11 -5.79 2.88
N PRO A 56 -4.08 -6.99 2.29
CA PRO A 56 -2.82 -7.66 1.96
C PRO A 56 -1.96 -6.90 0.95
N ILE A 57 -2.58 -6.08 0.10
CA ILE A 57 -1.93 -5.35 -0.99
C ILE A 57 -2.45 -3.91 -1.00
N VAL A 58 -1.54 -2.93 -0.96
CA VAL A 58 -1.87 -1.50 -0.99
C VAL A 58 -1.07 -0.81 -2.10
N ALA A 59 -1.76 -0.07 -2.98
CA ALA A 59 -1.13 0.79 -3.97
C ALA A 59 -0.84 2.17 -3.38
N VAL A 60 0.38 2.65 -3.55
CA VAL A 60 0.81 3.99 -3.13
C VAL A 60 0.27 5.03 -4.11
N VAL A 61 -0.58 5.92 -3.62
CA VAL A 61 -1.25 6.94 -4.46
C VAL A 61 -0.77 8.37 -4.18
N SER A 62 0.11 8.57 -3.19
CA SER A 62 0.67 9.87 -2.82
C SER A 62 2.19 9.83 -2.74
N GLY A 63 2.83 11.00 -2.84
CA GLY A 63 4.28 11.15 -2.71
C GLY A 63 4.78 11.35 -1.27
N SER A 64 3.95 11.11 -0.25
CA SER A 64 4.31 11.38 1.15
C SER A 64 5.48 10.55 1.70
N MET A 65 5.91 9.53 0.99
CA MET A 65 7.05 8.67 1.34
C MET A 65 8.23 8.80 0.37
N GLU A 66 8.14 9.70 -0.60
CA GLU A 66 9.21 9.95 -1.56
C GLU A 66 10.37 10.72 -0.93
N HIS A 67 11.61 10.40 -1.32
CA HIS A 67 12.82 11.09 -0.87
C HIS A 67 13.32 12.13 -1.88
N GLY A 68 12.70 12.19 -3.05
CA GLY A 68 12.91 13.22 -4.06
C GLY A 68 12.05 14.47 -3.86
N LEU A 69 12.23 15.45 -4.71
CA LEU A 69 11.37 16.65 -4.75
C LEU A 69 10.01 16.32 -5.36
N TYR A 70 8.96 16.69 -4.68
CA TYR A 70 7.62 16.69 -5.23
C TYR A 70 7.13 18.14 -5.34
N ASN A 71 6.88 18.60 -6.57
CA ASN A 71 6.57 20.02 -6.87
C ASN A 71 7.60 21.00 -6.30
N GLY A 72 8.89 20.64 -6.33
CA GLY A 72 9.98 21.50 -5.80
C GLY A 72 10.05 21.60 -4.28
N ILE A 73 9.32 20.74 -3.56
CA ILE A 73 9.27 20.76 -2.09
C ILE A 73 9.77 19.40 -1.55
N LEU A 74 10.50 19.46 -0.43
CA LEU A 74 10.84 18.29 0.38
C LEU A 74 10.84 18.69 1.85
N CYS A 75 10.14 17.95 2.70
CA CYS A 75 10.02 18.21 4.14
C CYS A 75 9.60 19.67 4.46
N GLY A 76 8.70 20.23 3.63
CA GLY A 76 8.20 21.60 3.76
C GLY A 76 9.19 22.69 3.30
N LYS A 77 10.35 22.34 2.76
CA LYS A 77 11.34 23.28 2.22
C LYS A 77 11.25 23.29 0.70
N ALA A 78 11.13 24.48 0.11
CA ALA A 78 11.21 24.68 -1.32
C ALA A 78 12.70 24.67 -1.75
N LEU A 79 13.01 23.86 -2.76
CA LEU A 79 14.37 23.69 -3.28
C LEU A 79 14.32 23.73 -4.82
N PRO A 80 15.29 24.42 -5.47
CA PRO A 80 15.28 24.53 -6.95
C PRO A 80 15.62 23.22 -7.62
N ASP A 81 16.50 22.42 -7.01
CA ASP A 81 16.93 21.10 -7.47
C ASP A 81 17.45 20.28 -6.29
N LEU A 82 17.36 18.98 -6.38
CA LEU A 82 17.92 18.04 -5.40
C LEU A 82 18.21 16.71 -6.07
N LYS A 83 19.50 16.35 -6.19
CA LYS A 83 19.88 15.01 -6.61
C LYS A 83 19.44 14.00 -5.54
N GLU A 84 18.70 12.99 -5.94
CA GLU A 84 18.24 11.93 -5.03
C GLU A 84 19.44 11.16 -4.45
N SER A 85 19.64 11.29 -3.17
CA SER A 85 20.62 10.53 -2.38
C SER A 85 20.21 10.60 -0.92
N PHE A 86 20.64 9.62 -0.12
CA PHE A 86 20.39 9.64 1.32
C PHE A 86 20.96 10.90 1.99
N GLN A 87 22.16 11.30 1.63
CA GLN A 87 22.83 12.47 2.20
C GLN A 87 22.02 13.76 1.96
N ASN A 88 21.53 13.95 0.75
CA ASN A 88 20.72 15.10 0.39
C ASN A 88 19.36 15.08 1.10
N TYR A 89 18.68 13.93 1.10
CA TYR A 89 17.44 13.74 1.86
C TYR A 89 17.65 14.05 3.34
N TRP A 90 18.69 13.48 3.94
CA TRP A 90 18.98 13.67 5.36
C TRP A 90 19.37 15.12 5.68
N GLY A 91 20.10 15.78 4.80
CA GLY A 91 20.46 17.21 4.94
C GLY A 91 19.23 18.12 5.02
N VAL A 92 18.14 17.74 4.35
CA VAL A 92 16.88 18.50 4.34
C VAL A 92 15.94 18.08 5.47
N CYS A 93 15.71 16.78 5.65
CA CYS A 93 14.69 16.20 6.52
C CYS A 93 15.23 15.71 7.86
N GLY A 94 16.55 15.48 7.97
CA GLY A 94 17.17 14.79 9.12
C GLY A 94 17.01 15.52 10.45
N SER A 95 16.96 16.85 10.44
CA SER A 95 16.77 17.65 11.66
C SER A 95 15.49 17.28 12.43
N TRP A 96 14.41 16.98 11.71
CA TRP A 96 13.16 16.51 12.33
C TRP A 96 13.33 15.16 13.02
N TYR A 97 13.99 14.22 12.34
CA TYR A 97 14.25 12.88 12.89
C TYR A 97 15.17 12.94 14.10
N GLN A 98 16.25 13.75 14.04
CA GLN A 98 17.17 13.97 15.17
C GLN A 98 16.47 14.57 16.38
N ALA A 99 15.56 15.54 16.18
CA ALA A 99 14.73 16.10 17.24
C ALA A 99 13.79 15.09 17.89
N ASN A 100 13.51 13.96 17.20
CA ASN A 100 12.73 12.83 17.69
C ASN A 100 13.59 11.61 18.07
N ASN A 101 14.87 11.82 18.38
CA ASN A 101 15.83 10.80 18.81
C ASN A 101 16.10 9.69 17.78
N ILE A 102 15.99 9.97 16.50
CA ILE A 102 16.33 9.05 15.41
C ILE A 102 17.58 9.58 14.71
N SER A 103 18.69 8.87 14.80
CA SER A 103 19.94 9.21 14.14
C SER A 103 19.97 8.82 12.66
N ALA A 104 20.89 9.43 11.89
CA ALA A 104 21.11 9.06 10.50
C ALA A 104 21.51 7.59 10.35
N GLN A 105 22.31 7.09 11.27
CA GLN A 105 22.76 5.71 11.26
C GLN A 105 21.59 4.74 11.49
N GLU A 106 20.72 5.02 12.46
CA GLU A 106 19.50 4.20 12.69
C GLU A 106 18.58 4.22 11.49
N PHE A 107 18.32 5.40 10.91
CA PHE A 107 17.46 5.55 9.75
C PHE A 107 17.94 4.72 8.55
N GLN A 108 19.26 4.64 8.32
CA GLN A 108 19.84 3.82 7.24
C GLN A 108 19.62 2.31 7.42
N HIS A 109 19.31 1.85 8.63
CA HIS A 109 18.98 0.45 8.91
C HIS A 109 17.46 0.17 8.88
N PHE A 110 16.63 1.19 8.69
CA PHE A 110 15.19 1.01 8.63
C PHE A 110 14.75 0.28 7.34
N PRO A 111 13.69 -0.51 7.41
CA PRO A 111 13.02 -0.99 6.21
C PRO A 111 12.61 0.20 5.31
N PHE A 112 12.75 0.01 4.00
CA PHE A 112 12.44 1.07 3.03
C PHE A 112 13.17 2.40 3.32
N LYS A 113 14.44 2.32 3.68
CA LYS A 113 15.28 3.48 4.04
C LYS A 113 15.37 4.56 2.96
N ASP A 114 15.15 4.17 1.70
CA ASP A 114 15.16 5.08 0.54
C ASP A 114 13.74 5.54 0.16
N GLY A 115 12.75 5.33 1.05
CA GLY A 115 11.37 5.65 0.78
C GLY A 115 10.73 4.76 -0.29
N PHE A 116 9.58 5.20 -0.80
CA PHE A 116 8.88 4.59 -1.94
C PHE A 116 7.99 5.62 -2.64
N ASN A 117 7.71 5.36 -3.91
CA ASN A 117 7.13 6.35 -4.81
C ASN A 117 5.64 6.09 -5.06
N LYS A 118 4.94 7.14 -5.45
CA LYS A 118 3.61 6.98 -6.04
C LYS A 118 3.67 5.98 -7.20
N GLY A 119 2.73 5.04 -7.22
CA GLY A 119 2.70 3.95 -8.20
C GLY A 119 3.37 2.66 -7.75
N ASP A 120 4.00 2.64 -6.59
CA ASP A 120 4.48 1.40 -5.98
C ASP A 120 3.33 0.62 -5.35
N VAL A 121 3.53 -0.67 -5.17
CA VAL A 121 2.64 -1.55 -4.41
C VAL A 121 3.39 -2.05 -3.19
N ILE A 122 2.75 -1.98 -2.04
CA ILE A 122 3.29 -2.50 -0.78
C ILE A 122 2.46 -3.69 -0.34
N ILE A 123 3.14 -4.81 -0.08
CA ILE A 123 2.56 -6.00 0.54
C ILE A 123 2.58 -5.79 2.06
N LEU A 124 1.44 -6.04 2.70
CA LEU A 124 1.29 -5.87 4.13
C LEU A 124 1.27 -7.21 4.85
N TRP A 125 1.90 -7.24 6.01
CA TRP A 125 1.73 -8.27 7.01
C TRP A 125 0.89 -7.73 8.16
N ARG A 126 0.28 -8.62 8.95
CA ARG A 126 -0.46 -8.24 10.16
C ARG A 126 0.32 -7.23 11.01
N ALA A 127 -0.31 -6.14 11.37
CA ALA A 127 0.22 -5.19 12.34
C ALA A 127 -0.03 -5.73 13.76
N ASP A 128 0.93 -6.46 14.28
CA ASP A 128 0.94 -6.83 15.69
C ASP A 128 1.54 -5.67 16.48
N PRO A 129 0.76 -5.00 17.36
CA PRO A 129 1.21 -3.79 18.05
C PRO A 129 2.50 -3.97 18.84
N GLN A 130 2.70 -5.14 19.45
CA GLN A 130 3.91 -5.46 20.24
C GLN A 130 5.17 -5.59 19.36
N ASN A 131 4.99 -5.89 18.07
CA ASN A 131 6.06 -6.08 17.09
C ASN A 131 6.26 -4.88 16.17
N ILE A 132 5.52 -3.79 16.36
CA ILE A 132 5.72 -2.54 15.64
C ILE A 132 6.85 -1.75 16.29
N LYS A 133 7.90 -1.49 15.51
CA LYS A 133 9.12 -0.77 15.95
C LYS A 133 9.28 0.53 15.18
N VAL A 134 10.00 1.48 15.76
CA VAL A 134 10.46 2.68 15.06
C VAL A 134 11.17 2.26 13.77
N GLY A 135 10.89 2.97 12.68
CA GLY A 135 11.38 2.66 11.34
C GLY A 135 10.45 1.77 10.51
N ASN A 136 9.54 1.00 11.12
CA ASN A 136 8.58 0.20 10.34
C ASN A 136 7.65 1.09 9.52
N ILE A 137 7.17 0.57 8.40
CA ILE A 137 6.11 1.20 7.62
C ILE A 137 4.77 0.66 8.11
N LEU A 138 3.89 1.56 8.53
CA LEU A 138 2.55 1.23 9.01
C LEU A 138 1.49 1.77 8.05
N VAL A 139 0.52 0.93 7.75
CA VAL A 139 -0.73 1.34 7.10
C VAL A 139 -1.81 1.42 8.17
N PHE A 140 -2.49 2.54 8.23
CA PHE A 140 -3.49 2.80 9.26
C PHE A 140 -4.67 3.63 8.72
N GLN A 141 -5.80 3.55 9.41
CA GLN A 141 -6.99 4.32 9.08
C GLN A 141 -6.89 5.73 9.67
N GLY A 142 -6.93 6.74 8.80
CA GLY A 142 -7.06 8.16 9.17
C GLY A 142 -8.51 8.65 9.05
N ASN A 143 -8.67 9.97 8.92
CA ASN A 143 -9.98 10.62 8.72
C ASN A 143 -10.59 10.42 7.34
N ARG A 144 -9.79 9.97 6.36
CA ARG A 144 -10.22 9.77 4.98
C ARG A 144 -10.58 8.30 4.75
N PRO A 145 -11.43 7.99 3.77
CA PRO A 145 -11.73 6.60 3.40
C PRO A 145 -10.48 5.81 3.01
N GLN A 146 -9.49 6.47 2.40
CA GLN A 146 -8.23 5.84 1.99
C GLN A 146 -7.29 5.74 3.19
N PRO A 147 -6.69 4.56 3.44
CA PRO A 147 -5.70 4.39 4.47
C PRO A 147 -4.44 5.21 4.19
N ILE A 148 -3.75 5.59 5.25
CA ILE A 148 -2.47 6.30 5.22
C ILE A 148 -1.36 5.27 5.39
N ILE A 149 -0.25 5.46 4.65
CA ILE A 149 0.94 4.61 4.73
C ILE A 149 2.16 5.48 5.05
N HIS A 150 2.66 5.40 6.28
CA HIS A 150 3.76 6.23 6.75
C HIS A 150 4.73 5.45 7.66
N ARG A 151 5.89 6.05 7.95
CA ARG A 151 6.93 5.49 8.81
C ARG A 151 6.61 5.70 10.28
N VAL A 152 6.74 4.66 11.10
CA VAL A 152 6.68 4.75 12.56
C VAL A 152 7.92 5.49 13.06
N VAL A 153 7.71 6.56 13.80
CA VAL A 153 8.77 7.41 14.38
C VAL A 153 8.82 7.35 15.91
N ARG A 154 7.77 6.85 16.52
CA ARG A 154 7.69 6.58 17.96
C ARG A 154 6.73 5.42 18.22
N SER A 155 7.04 4.57 19.19
CA SER A 155 6.14 3.54 19.71
C SER A 155 6.22 3.53 21.23
N TRP A 156 5.08 3.37 21.89
CA TRP A 156 5.01 3.33 23.36
C TRP A 156 3.78 2.55 23.81
N GLN A 157 3.76 2.24 25.09
CA GLN A 157 2.64 1.61 25.76
C GLN A 157 2.12 2.52 26.85
N GLU A 158 0.80 2.66 26.94
CA GLU A 158 0.10 3.30 28.05
C GLU A 158 -0.84 2.24 28.65
N GLU A 159 -0.58 1.85 29.87
CA GLU A 159 -1.28 0.74 30.56
C GLU A 159 -1.21 -0.55 29.73
N THR A 160 -2.33 -1.01 29.19
CA THR A 160 -2.45 -2.21 28.33
C THR A 160 -2.51 -1.89 26.83
N HIS A 161 -2.52 -0.60 26.45
CA HIS A 161 -2.71 -0.17 25.06
C HIS A 161 -1.39 0.25 24.42
N PHE A 162 -1.16 -0.21 23.21
CA PHE A 162 -0.01 0.18 22.39
C PHE A 162 -0.38 1.31 21.44
N PHE A 163 0.48 2.30 21.40
CA PHE A 163 0.34 3.46 20.52
C PHE A 163 1.59 3.65 19.70
N VAL A 164 1.40 4.22 18.52
CA VAL A 164 2.49 4.66 17.67
C VAL A 164 2.23 6.06 17.15
N GLN A 165 3.32 6.76 16.83
CA GLN A 165 3.31 7.96 16.02
C GLN A 165 3.97 7.63 14.69
N THR A 166 3.39 8.14 13.60
CA THR A 166 3.96 8.01 12.26
C THR A 166 4.27 9.37 11.64
N LYS A 167 5.08 9.36 10.59
CA LYS A 167 5.35 10.51 9.75
C LYS A 167 5.61 10.05 8.32
N GLY A 168 5.02 10.74 7.35
CA GLY A 168 5.42 10.59 5.95
C GLY A 168 6.84 11.12 5.75
N ASP A 169 7.71 10.34 5.13
CA ASP A 169 9.12 10.68 4.98
C ASP A 169 9.31 12.04 4.28
N HIS A 170 8.44 12.35 3.32
CA HIS A 170 8.42 13.61 2.58
C HIS A 170 7.79 14.79 3.35
N ASN A 171 6.97 14.51 4.34
CA ASN A 171 6.22 15.53 5.05
C ASN A 171 7.10 16.35 6.00
N SER A 172 6.74 17.60 6.25
CA SER A 172 7.44 18.44 7.24
C SER A 172 7.23 17.94 8.67
N ASN A 173 6.06 17.35 8.98
CA ASN A 173 5.70 16.88 10.32
C ASN A 173 4.68 15.74 10.23
N SER A 174 4.38 15.09 11.36
CA SER A 174 3.24 14.20 11.52
C SER A 174 1.93 14.97 11.38
N ILE A 175 0.91 14.35 10.79
CA ILE A 175 -0.44 14.93 10.67
C ILE A 175 -1.05 15.05 12.07
N GLN A 176 -1.50 16.23 12.41
CA GLN A 176 -2.07 16.55 13.71
C GLN A 176 -3.59 16.23 13.74
N GLY A 177 -4.16 16.22 14.94
CA GLY A 177 -5.60 16.06 15.18
C GLY A 177 -6.03 14.68 15.63
N PRO A 178 -7.32 14.49 15.99
CA PRO A 178 -7.84 13.27 16.65
C PRO A 178 -7.64 11.98 15.86
N ALA A 179 -7.75 12.02 14.53
CA ALA A 179 -7.46 10.88 13.68
C ALA A 179 -6.15 11.08 12.88
N GLY A 180 -5.26 11.95 13.39
CA GLY A 180 -3.93 12.19 12.85
C GLY A 180 -2.96 11.05 13.14
N GLU A 181 -1.67 11.39 13.08
CA GLU A 181 -0.55 10.46 13.16
C GLU A 181 0.14 10.45 14.53
N THR A 182 -0.18 11.40 15.41
CA THR A 182 0.54 11.60 16.68
C THR A 182 0.23 10.56 17.73
N LYS A 183 -0.94 9.92 17.66
CA LYS A 183 -1.35 8.82 18.55
C LYS A 183 -2.28 7.86 17.79
N ILE A 184 -1.71 6.77 17.28
CA ILE A 184 -2.44 5.73 16.54
C ILE A 184 -2.55 4.52 17.45
N GLY A 185 -3.77 4.18 17.85
CA GLY A 185 -4.08 2.96 18.61
C GLY A 185 -4.16 1.74 17.67
N GLN A 186 -4.12 0.56 18.28
CA GLN A 186 -4.10 -0.71 17.55
C GLN A 186 -5.34 -0.93 16.67
N GLU A 187 -6.48 -0.37 17.04
CA GLU A 187 -7.75 -0.44 16.31
C GLU A 187 -7.71 0.24 14.94
N ARG A 188 -6.77 1.17 14.78
CA ARG A 188 -6.54 1.88 13.51
C ARG A 188 -5.44 1.25 12.65
N MET A 189 -4.67 0.30 13.17
CA MET A 189 -3.57 -0.34 12.46
C MET A 189 -4.09 -1.40 11.51
N LEU A 190 -3.86 -1.24 10.21
CA LEU A 190 -4.35 -2.15 9.17
C LEU A 190 -3.30 -3.18 8.74
N GLY A 191 -2.02 -2.82 8.77
CA GLY A 191 -0.93 -3.72 8.40
C GLY A 191 0.43 -3.03 8.41
N LYS A 192 1.48 -3.86 8.50
CA LYS A 192 2.88 -3.45 8.41
C LYS A 192 3.42 -3.73 7.01
N GLY A 193 4.01 -2.75 6.35
CA GLY A 193 4.66 -2.90 5.05
C GLY A 193 5.90 -3.79 5.14
N VAL A 194 5.97 -4.83 4.31
CA VAL A 194 7.06 -5.82 4.33
C VAL A 194 7.78 -5.98 2.99
N ILE A 195 7.07 -5.79 1.87
CA ILE A 195 7.65 -5.92 0.52
C ILE A 195 7.16 -4.75 -0.32
N ARG A 196 8.06 -4.17 -1.13
CA ARG A 196 7.76 -3.16 -2.14
C ARG A 196 7.86 -3.80 -3.53
N ILE A 197 6.86 -3.56 -4.37
CA ILE A 197 6.88 -3.90 -5.80
C ILE A 197 6.80 -2.57 -6.55
N PRO A 198 7.92 -2.14 -7.16
CA PRO A 198 7.97 -0.85 -7.85
C PRO A 198 7.02 -0.82 -9.05
N TYR A 199 6.42 0.33 -9.31
CA TYR A 199 5.62 0.67 -10.49
C TYR A 199 4.34 -0.13 -10.72
N LEU A 200 4.08 -1.24 -10.03
CA LEU A 200 2.91 -2.09 -10.27
C LEU A 200 1.58 -1.37 -10.00
N GLY A 201 1.57 -0.42 -9.08
CA GLY A 201 0.40 0.40 -8.75
C GLY A 201 -0.03 1.35 -9.87
N TRP A 202 0.84 1.65 -10.84
CA TRP A 202 0.49 2.47 -12.00
C TRP A 202 -0.63 1.85 -12.84
N VAL A 203 -0.75 0.53 -12.88
CA VAL A 203 -1.86 -0.16 -13.56
C VAL A 203 -3.20 0.33 -13.02
N LYS A 204 -3.36 0.39 -11.69
CA LYS A 204 -4.56 0.93 -11.05
C LYS A 204 -4.75 2.42 -11.32
N ILE A 205 -3.68 3.21 -11.20
CA ILE A 205 -3.73 4.66 -11.37
C ILE A 205 -4.17 5.00 -12.81
N LEU A 206 -3.53 4.40 -13.81
CA LEU A 206 -3.85 4.61 -15.22
C LEU A 206 -5.29 4.17 -15.56
N PHE A 207 -5.73 3.02 -15.02
CA PHE A 207 -7.10 2.55 -15.21
C PHE A 207 -8.12 3.55 -14.64
N VAL A 208 -7.92 4.01 -13.40
CA VAL A 208 -8.81 5.00 -12.75
C VAL A 208 -8.84 6.31 -13.53
N ASP A 209 -7.69 6.78 -14.01
CA ASP A 209 -7.59 8.01 -14.80
C ASP A 209 -8.25 7.86 -16.19
N ALA A 210 -8.15 6.67 -16.81
CA ALA A 210 -8.78 6.38 -18.11
C ALA A 210 -10.31 6.31 -18.04
N VAL A 211 -10.90 5.81 -16.93
CA VAL A 211 -12.37 5.71 -16.80
C VAL A 211 -13.02 6.98 -16.21
N LYS A 212 -12.23 7.86 -15.61
CA LYS A 212 -12.72 9.13 -15.02
C LYS A 212 -13.47 10.03 -15.99
N PRO A 213 -13.03 10.20 -17.27
CA PRO A 213 -13.78 10.99 -18.26
C PRO A 213 -15.16 10.41 -18.60
N LEU A 214 -15.38 9.11 -18.34
CA LEU A 214 -16.67 8.42 -18.54
C LEU A 214 -17.65 8.63 -17.38
N GLY A 215 -17.32 9.51 -16.42
CA GLY A 215 -18.15 9.79 -15.24
C GLY A 215 -18.08 8.71 -14.15
N ILE A 216 -17.20 7.71 -14.30
CA ILE A 216 -17.01 6.64 -13.32
C ILE A 216 -16.01 7.13 -12.26
N ASN A 217 -16.52 7.53 -11.09
CA ASN A 217 -15.70 7.93 -9.95
C ASN A 217 -15.34 6.71 -9.11
N ILE A 218 -14.18 6.10 -9.40
CA ILE A 218 -13.57 5.08 -8.55
C ILE A 218 -12.73 5.82 -7.50
N GLN A 219 -13.04 5.63 -6.21
CA GLN A 219 -12.24 6.23 -5.13
C GLN A 219 -10.80 5.69 -5.20
N ARG A 220 -9.84 6.61 -5.25
CA ARG A 220 -8.41 6.30 -5.23
C ARG A 220 -7.96 5.84 -3.86
#